data_cbb554871bf2aeee66211efeeabb409c
#
_entry.id   cbb554871bf2aeee66211efeeabb409c
#
_cell.length_a   1.000
_cell.length_b   1.000
_cell.length_c   1.000
_cell.angle_alpha   90.00
_cell.angle_beta   90.00
_cell.angle_gamma   90.00
#
_symmetry.space_group_name_H-M   'P 1'
#
loop_
_entity.id
_entity.type
_entity.pdbx_description
1 polymer ?
#
loop_
_entity_poly.entity_id
_entity_poly.type
_entity_poly.pdbx_seq_one_letter_code
_entity_poly.pdbx_strand_id
1 'polypeptide(L)'
;MPGRSPSQRAFTLLELLIVLLVLSLCAATTVRWYFSKADVTLENAAILLARDVRAAQHRSIFLGEPSRFVFLADGTGYTVLDSTGTPARNPQTDEPFLRIYSDDGVFKGVYVLEVDAGGDRMLEIDGRGVPLEGLRVTLAYHDERRTLQVDRKTSGITIEGSTSGWTDMDR
;
A
#
# COMPACT_ATOMS: atom_id res chain seq x y z
N MET A 1 51.46 -23.08 47.28
CA MET A 1 50.13 -23.47 46.82
C MET A 1 50.13 -23.37 45.31
N PRO A 2 50.05 -24.47 44.53
CA PRO A 2 50.00 -24.38 43.07
C PRO A 2 48.55 -24.05 42.59
N GLY A 3 48.44 -22.95 41.83
CA GLY A 3 47.17 -22.53 41.24
C GLY A 3 46.68 -23.53 40.18
N ARG A 4 45.43 -23.97 40.31
CA ARG A 4 44.72 -24.76 39.29
C ARG A 4 44.48 -23.90 38.07
N SER A 5 45.11 -24.24 36.94
CA SER A 5 44.78 -23.68 35.62
C SER A 5 43.34 -24.03 35.24
N PRO A 6 42.53 -23.07 34.77
CA PRO A 6 41.22 -23.40 34.29
C PRO A 6 41.34 -24.29 33.04
N SER A 7 40.63 -25.44 33.05
CA SER A 7 40.56 -26.35 31.91
C SER A 7 39.90 -25.63 30.75
N GLN A 8 40.64 -25.30 29.71
CA GLN A 8 40.09 -24.82 28.44
C GLN A 8 39.30 -25.97 27.79
N ARG A 9 37.98 -25.85 27.81
CA ARG A 9 37.11 -26.77 27.08
C ARG A 9 37.23 -26.44 25.60
N ALA A 10 37.83 -27.30 24.80
CA ALA A 10 37.87 -27.20 23.37
C ALA A 10 36.47 -27.53 22.79
N PHE A 11 36.00 -26.72 21.91
CA PHE A 11 34.74 -26.99 21.18
C PHE A 11 34.87 -28.24 20.34
N THR A 12 33.88 -29.10 20.39
CA THR A 12 33.86 -30.31 19.55
C THR A 12 33.36 -29.94 18.13
N LEU A 13 33.86 -30.63 17.12
CA LEU A 13 33.49 -30.46 15.73
C LEU A 13 31.97 -30.68 15.56
N LEU A 14 31.40 -31.60 16.33
CA LEU A 14 29.96 -31.89 16.36
C LEU A 14 29.15 -30.68 16.87
N GLU A 15 29.63 -29.99 17.92
CA GLU A 15 28.95 -28.83 18.48
C GLU A 15 28.91 -27.65 17.50
N LEU A 16 30.03 -27.45 16.79
CA LEU A 16 30.07 -26.42 15.72
C LEU A 16 29.12 -26.75 14.58
N LEU A 17 28.99 -28.03 14.21
CA LEU A 17 28.07 -28.49 13.16
C LEU A 17 26.61 -28.29 13.57
N ILE A 18 26.26 -28.58 14.83
CA ILE A 18 24.90 -28.35 15.35
C ILE A 18 24.58 -26.84 15.38
N VAL A 19 25.50 -25.99 15.80
CA VAL A 19 25.32 -24.53 15.83
C VAL A 19 25.07 -23.97 14.41
N LEU A 20 25.87 -24.41 13.42
CA LEU A 20 25.69 -24.01 12.03
C LEU A 20 24.35 -24.50 11.45
N LEU A 21 23.91 -25.72 11.82
CA LEU A 21 22.61 -26.24 11.41
C LEU A 21 21.46 -25.38 11.98
N VAL A 22 21.51 -25.04 13.27
CA VAL A 22 20.50 -24.18 13.92
C VAL A 22 20.48 -22.79 13.31
N LEU A 23 21.66 -22.18 13.08
CA LEU A 23 21.76 -20.87 12.45
C LEU A 23 21.20 -20.85 11.03
N SER A 24 21.47 -21.90 10.24
CA SER A 24 20.92 -22.00 8.87
C SER A 24 19.38 -22.14 8.87
N LEU A 25 18.82 -22.88 9.84
CA LEU A 25 17.39 -23.03 10.01
C LEU A 25 16.73 -21.69 10.40
N CYS A 26 17.34 -20.95 11.35
CA CYS A 26 16.88 -19.63 11.76
C CYS A 26 16.95 -18.62 10.60
N ALA A 27 18.03 -18.62 9.83
CA ALA A 27 18.17 -17.74 8.67
C ALA A 27 17.09 -18.02 7.62
N ALA A 28 16.79 -19.28 7.31
CA ALA A 28 15.77 -19.67 6.34
C ALA A 28 14.35 -19.22 6.74
N THR A 29 14.03 -19.23 8.04
CA THR A 29 12.71 -18.77 8.53
C THR A 29 12.60 -17.24 8.54
N THR A 30 13.68 -16.53 8.86
CA THR A 30 13.70 -15.06 8.94
C THR A 30 13.48 -14.41 7.57
N VAL A 31 14.06 -14.97 6.50
CA VAL A 31 13.90 -14.47 5.14
C VAL A 31 12.42 -14.52 4.70
N ARG A 32 11.73 -15.62 4.93
CA ARG A 32 10.29 -15.76 4.58
C ARG A 32 9.42 -14.72 5.29
N TRP A 33 9.71 -14.43 6.56
CA TRP A 33 8.92 -13.48 7.34
C TRP A 33 9.10 -12.02 6.86
N TYR A 34 10.30 -11.68 6.38
CA TYR A 34 10.59 -10.35 5.84
C TYR A 34 9.82 -10.06 4.53
N PHE A 35 9.79 -11.01 3.60
CA PHE A 35 9.04 -10.88 2.36
C PHE A 35 7.51 -10.84 2.57
N SER A 36 6.99 -11.59 3.54
CA SER A 36 5.57 -11.56 3.90
C SER A 36 5.09 -10.19 4.39
N LYS A 37 5.94 -9.41 5.09
CA LYS A 37 5.57 -8.06 5.55
C LYS A 37 5.43 -7.05 4.42
N ALA A 38 6.31 -7.11 3.44
CA ALA A 38 6.28 -6.21 2.30
C ALA A 38 4.97 -6.36 1.52
N ASP A 39 4.58 -7.60 1.24
CA ASP A 39 3.35 -7.95 0.53
C ASP A 39 2.10 -7.46 1.29
N VAL A 40 2.01 -7.72 2.59
CA VAL A 40 0.88 -7.26 3.43
C VAL A 40 0.78 -5.73 3.48
N THR A 41 1.91 -5.02 3.56
CA THR A 41 1.92 -3.56 3.61
C THR A 41 1.41 -2.97 2.30
N LEU A 42 1.89 -3.48 1.16
CA LEU A 42 1.50 -3.02 -0.15
C LEU A 42 0.04 -3.36 -0.48
N GLU A 43 -0.42 -4.55 -0.11
CA GLU A 43 -1.82 -4.98 -0.23
C GLU A 43 -2.75 -4.05 0.55
N ASN A 44 -2.42 -3.77 1.82
CA ASN A 44 -3.20 -2.86 2.66
C ASN A 44 -3.20 -1.43 2.11
N ALA A 45 -2.10 -0.97 1.52
CA ALA A 45 -2.03 0.34 0.87
C ALA A 45 -2.93 0.42 -0.36
N ALA A 46 -2.97 -0.65 -1.17
CA ALA A 46 -3.86 -0.74 -2.34
C ALA A 46 -5.34 -0.79 -1.93
N ILE A 47 -5.68 -1.54 -0.89
CA ILE A 47 -7.04 -1.59 -0.33
C ILE A 47 -7.45 -0.22 0.23
N LEU A 48 -6.55 0.48 0.93
CA LEU A 48 -6.79 1.82 1.44
C LEU A 48 -7.07 2.80 0.29
N LEU A 49 -6.25 2.77 -0.76
CA LEU A 49 -6.45 3.58 -1.96
C LEU A 49 -7.82 3.30 -2.59
N ALA A 50 -8.21 2.02 -2.74
CA ALA A 50 -9.51 1.63 -3.28
C ALA A 50 -10.67 2.19 -2.44
N ARG A 51 -10.57 2.12 -1.12
CA ARG A 51 -11.56 2.69 -0.19
C ARG A 51 -11.66 4.20 -0.31
N ASP A 52 -10.53 4.87 -0.44
CA ASP A 52 -10.48 6.33 -0.55
C ASP A 52 -11.03 6.81 -1.90
N VAL A 53 -10.81 6.07 -3.00
CA VAL A 53 -11.47 6.35 -4.30
C VAL A 53 -12.99 6.18 -4.18
N ARG A 54 -13.45 5.10 -3.56
CA ARG A 54 -14.90 4.91 -3.30
C ARG A 54 -15.49 6.01 -2.43
N ALA A 55 -14.78 6.44 -1.40
CA ALA A 55 -15.22 7.55 -0.55
C ALA A 55 -15.37 8.85 -1.34
N ALA A 56 -14.46 9.13 -2.30
CA ALA A 56 -14.59 10.27 -3.20
C ALA A 56 -15.81 10.14 -4.13
N GLN A 57 -16.07 8.95 -4.69
CA GLN A 57 -17.26 8.68 -5.49
C GLN A 57 -18.55 8.91 -4.69
N HIS A 58 -18.65 8.33 -3.49
CA HIS A 58 -19.81 8.50 -2.61
C HIS A 58 -20.01 9.95 -2.19
N ARG A 59 -18.92 10.69 -1.92
CA ARG A 59 -18.99 12.12 -1.62
C ARG A 59 -19.59 12.90 -2.78
N SER A 60 -19.13 12.64 -4.01
CA SER A 60 -19.66 13.28 -5.22
C SER A 60 -21.17 13.02 -5.38
N ILE A 61 -21.61 11.78 -5.17
CA ILE A 61 -23.03 11.41 -5.20
C ILE A 61 -23.82 12.18 -4.12
N PHE A 62 -23.31 12.20 -2.90
CA PHE A 62 -24.01 12.79 -1.76
C PHE A 62 -24.18 14.31 -1.90
N LEU A 63 -23.16 14.99 -2.41
CA LEU A 63 -23.19 16.45 -2.60
C LEU A 63 -23.78 16.86 -3.95
N GLY A 64 -23.87 15.93 -4.92
CA GLY A 64 -24.24 16.25 -6.31
C GLY A 64 -23.18 17.08 -7.04
N GLU A 65 -21.94 17.11 -6.54
CA GLU A 65 -20.84 17.93 -7.03
C GLU A 65 -19.69 17.08 -7.55
N PRO A 66 -19.00 17.53 -8.64
CA PRO A 66 -17.81 16.83 -9.11
C PRO A 66 -16.67 16.92 -8.09
N SER A 67 -15.81 15.91 -8.07
CA SER A 67 -14.57 15.90 -7.30
C SER A 67 -13.40 15.41 -8.15
N ARG A 68 -12.18 15.74 -7.73
CA ARG A 68 -10.94 15.33 -8.38
C ARG A 68 -10.04 14.59 -7.40
N PHE A 69 -9.69 13.38 -7.75
CA PHE A 69 -8.72 12.58 -7.00
C PHE A 69 -7.35 12.77 -7.64
N VAL A 70 -6.45 13.48 -6.96
CA VAL A 70 -5.17 13.94 -7.51
C VAL A 70 -4.01 13.22 -6.84
N PHE A 71 -3.14 12.60 -7.64
CA PHE A 71 -1.92 11.97 -7.16
C PHE A 71 -0.78 13.00 -7.14
N LEU A 72 -0.06 13.05 -6.01
CA LEU A 72 1.06 13.96 -5.84
C LEU A 72 2.17 13.65 -6.85
N ALA A 73 2.81 14.70 -7.38
CA ALA A 73 3.80 14.57 -8.44
C ALA A 73 5.04 13.77 -8.00
N ASP A 74 5.39 13.85 -6.72
CA ASP A 74 6.50 13.12 -6.11
C ASP A 74 6.20 11.64 -5.80
N GLY A 75 4.95 11.21 -6.03
CA GLY A 75 4.50 9.84 -5.76
C GLY A 75 4.31 9.51 -4.29
N THR A 76 4.41 10.49 -3.38
CA THR A 76 4.31 10.22 -1.93
C THR A 76 2.89 9.95 -1.46
N GLY A 77 1.87 10.29 -2.28
CA GLY A 77 0.48 10.14 -1.88
C GLY A 77 -0.53 10.74 -2.84
N TYR A 78 -1.68 11.13 -2.32
CA TYR A 78 -2.79 11.70 -3.07
C TYR A 78 -3.68 12.61 -2.22
N THR A 79 -4.48 13.42 -2.88
CA THR A 79 -5.50 14.27 -2.25
C THR A 79 -6.79 14.22 -3.05
N VAL A 80 -7.91 14.52 -2.39
CA VAL A 80 -9.20 14.72 -3.07
C VAL A 80 -9.54 16.20 -3.03
N LEU A 81 -9.78 16.78 -4.20
CA LEU A 81 -10.19 18.16 -4.36
C LEU A 81 -11.70 18.23 -4.62
N ASP A 82 -12.35 19.24 -4.11
CA ASP A 82 -13.75 19.55 -4.40
C ASP A 82 -13.91 20.29 -5.75
N SER A 83 -15.14 20.69 -6.06
CA SER A 83 -15.49 21.44 -7.27
C SER A 83 -14.76 22.77 -7.39
N THR A 84 -14.34 23.37 -6.27
CA THR A 84 -13.60 24.66 -6.23
C THR A 84 -12.10 24.47 -6.36
N GLY A 85 -11.58 23.23 -6.30
CA GLY A 85 -10.16 22.92 -6.33
C GLY A 85 -9.49 23.00 -4.97
N THR A 86 -10.25 23.11 -3.89
CA THR A 86 -9.72 23.03 -2.53
C THR A 86 -9.74 21.58 -2.02
N PRO A 87 -8.82 21.20 -1.10
CA PRO A 87 -8.87 19.87 -0.52
C PRO A 87 -10.23 19.60 0.14
N ALA A 88 -10.91 18.55 -0.33
CA ALA A 88 -12.16 18.12 0.25
C ALA A 88 -11.95 17.69 1.70
N ARG A 89 -12.95 17.82 2.55
CA ARG A 89 -12.89 17.30 3.92
C ARG A 89 -13.22 15.83 3.93
N ASN A 90 -12.44 15.08 4.69
CA ASN A 90 -12.72 13.67 4.97
C ASN A 90 -13.97 13.59 5.88
N PRO A 91 -15.03 12.90 5.47
CA PRO A 91 -16.27 12.86 6.25
C PRO A 91 -16.14 12.17 7.62
N GLN A 92 -15.06 11.43 7.85
CA GLN A 92 -14.82 10.71 9.11
C GLN A 92 -14.00 11.52 10.11
N THR A 93 -13.02 12.33 9.64
CA THR A 93 -12.08 13.05 10.51
C THR A 93 -12.27 14.56 10.48
N ASP A 94 -13.06 15.08 9.53
CA ASP A 94 -13.23 16.52 9.22
C ASP A 94 -11.92 17.24 8.84
N GLU A 95 -10.85 16.49 8.61
CA GLU A 95 -9.56 16.99 8.16
C GLU A 95 -9.51 17.06 6.61
N PRO A 96 -8.58 17.84 6.03
CA PRO A 96 -8.35 17.79 4.59
C PRO A 96 -8.07 16.37 4.11
N PHE A 97 -8.71 15.97 3.02
CA PHE A 97 -8.54 14.64 2.45
C PHE A 97 -7.18 14.54 1.74
N LEU A 98 -6.13 14.41 2.52
CA LEU A 98 -4.75 14.27 2.07
C LEU A 98 -4.18 12.99 2.68
N ARG A 99 -3.62 12.13 1.85
CA ARG A 99 -2.94 10.92 2.25
C ARG A 99 -1.49 10.96 1.80
N ILE A 100 -0.57 10.87 2.76
CA ILE A 100 0.87 10.78 2.49
C ILE A 100 1.34 9.47 3.12
N TYR A 101 1.80 8.53 2.29
CA TYR A 101 2.22 7.21 2.75
C TYR A 101 3.43 7.25 3.69
N SER A 102 4.34 8.23 3.52
CA SER A 102 5.53 8.36 4.37
C SER A 102 5.21 8.76 5.81
N ASP A 103 4.07 9.43 6.03
CA ASP A 103 3.65 9.94 7.33
C ASP A 103 2.94 8.87 8.16
N ASP A 104 2.49 7.80 7.50
CA ASP A 104 1.88 6.65 8.15
C ASP A 104 2.95 5.60 8.44
N GLY A 105 3.12 5.24 9.71
CA GLY A 105 4.12 4.26 10.13
C GLY A 105 3.92 2.85 9.54
N VAL A 106 2.68 2.53 9.10
CA VAL A 106 2.35 1.24 8.46
C VAL A 106 2.73 1.23 6.99
N PHE A 107 2.57 2.36 6.28
CA PHE A 107 2.77 2.48 4.83
C PHE A 107 4.10 3.14 4.46
N LYS A 108 4.96 3.39 5.42
CA LYS A 108 6.26 4.01 5.20
C LYS A 108 7.09 3.22 4.17
N GLY A 109 7.43 3.88 3.06
CA GLY A 109 8.17 3.27 1.95
C GLY A 109 7.29 2.84 0.77
N VAL A 110 5.95 2.87 0.91
CA VAL A 110 5.03 2.76 -0.22
C VAL A 110 5.05 4.05 -1.01
N TYR A 111 5.01 3.95 -2.32
CA TYR A 111 4.92 5.11 -3.22
C TYR A 111 4.12 4.79 -4.48
N VAL A 112 3.57 5.83 -5.09
CA VAL A 112 2.84 5.78 -6.35
C VAL A 112 3.86 5.82 -7.48
N LEU A 113 4.12 4.66 -8.10
CA LEU A 113 5.11 4.51 -9.16
C LEU A 113 4.60 5.12 -10.47
N GLU A 114 3.36 4.79 -10.84
CA GLU A 114 2.78 5.15 -12.12
C GLU A 114 1.29 5.45 -11.96
N VAL A 115 0.82 6.46 -12.68
CA VAL A 115 -0.61 6.81 -12.79
C VAL A 115 -0.92 7.01 -14.26
N ASP A 116 -1.90 6.27 -14.76
CA ASP A 116 -2.49 6.42 -16.09
C ASP A 116 -3.97 6.77 -15.91
N ALA A 117 -4.30 8.01 -16.22
CA ALA A 117 -5.64 8.60 -16.11
C ALA A 117 -5.88 9.58 -17.27
N GLY A 118 -5.71 9.09 -18.52
CA GLY A 118 -6.00 9.91 -19.70
C GLY A 118 -5.00 11.06 -19.98
N GLY A 119 -3.84 11.09 -19.29
CA GLY A 119 -2.77 12.07 -19.52
C GLY A 119 -2.41 12.90 -18.30
N ASP A 120 -3.33 13.08 -17.36
CA ASP A 120 -3.09 13.78 -16.10
C ASP A 120 -2.97 12.78 -14.94
N ARG A 121 -2.29 13.19 -13.85
CA ARG A 121 -2.18 12.37 -12.64
C ARG A 121 -3.42 12.56 -11.73
N MET A 122 -4.60 12.56 -12.33
CA MET A 122 -5.85 12.77 -11.59
C MET A 122 -7.00 11.96 -12.18
N LEU A 123 -7.94 11.57 -11.33
CA LEU A 123 -9.21 10.98 -11.70
C LEU A 123 -10.32 12.01 -11.45
N GLU A 124 -10.99 12.45 -12.48
CA GLU A 124 -12.18 13.27 -12.36
C GLU A 124 -13.42 12.39 -12.16
N ILE A 125 -14.24 12.77 -11.19
CA ILE A 125 -15.48 12.09 -10.80
C ILE A 125 -16.63 13.10 -10.93
N ASP A 126 -17.66 12.76 -11.69
CA ASP A 126 -18.83 13.63 -11.86
C ASP A 126 -19.71 13.66 -10.58
N GLY A 127 -20.70 14.57 -10.55
CA GLY A 127 -21.62 14.67 -9.40
C GLY A 127 -22.53 13.46 -9.20
N ARG A 128 -22.45 12.43 -10.06
CA ARG A 128 -23.14 11.15 -9.90
C ARG A 128 -22.19 10.06 -9.42
N GLY A 129 -20.93 10.40 -9.12
CA GLY A 129 -19.92 9.46 -8.67
C GLY A 129 -19.28 8.62 -9.79
N VAL A 130 -19.55 8.97 -11.06
CA VAL A 130 -19.02 8.24 -12.20
C VAL A 130 -17.68 8.84 -12.60
N PRO A 131 -16.62 8.03 -12.74
CA PRO A 131 -15.33 8.51 -13.23
C PRO A 131 -15.46 8.91 -14.71
N LEU A 132 -14.94 10.08 -15.08
CA LEU A 132 -14.96 10.55 -16.46
C LEU A 132 -14.03 9.74 -17.36
N GLU A 133 -12.96 9.20 -16.79
CA GLU A 133 -11.96 8.36 -17.47
C GLU A 133 -11.64 7.13 -16.63
N GLY A 134 -11.02 6.13 -17.26
CA GLY A 134 -10.45 4.99 -16.52
C GLY A 134 -9.18 5.44 -15.77
N LEU A 135 -8.93 4.81 -14.63
CA LEU A 135 -7.70 5.04 -13.86
C LEU A 135 -6.96 3.73 -13.68
N ARG A 136 -5.65 3.76 -13.91
CA ARG A 136 -4.73 2.69 -13.52
C ARG A 136 -3.62 3.29 -12.67
N VAL A 137 -3.45 2.78 -11.45
CA VAL A 137 -2.41 3.24 -10.52
C VAL A 137 -1.58 2.06 -10.08
N THR A 138 -0.28 2.17 -10.22
CA THR A 138 0.67 1.18 -9.71
C THR A 138 1.32 1.72 -8.44
N LEU A 139 1.08 1.03 -7.33
CA LEU A 139 1.79 1.23 -6.07
C LEU A 139 3.01 0.32 -6.04
N ALA A 140 4.09 0.80 -5.45
CA ALA A 140 5.31 0.02 -5.25
C ALA A 140 5.82 0.14 -3.81
N TYR A 141 6.42 -0.95 -3.35
CA TYR A 141 7.12 -1.04 -2.08
C TYR A 141 8.28 -2.03 -2.24
N HIS A 142 9.52 -1.54 -2.16
CA HIS A 142 10.70 -2.31 -2.57
C HIS A 142 10.55 -2.83 -4.02
N ASP A 143 10.66 -4.14 -4.23
CA ASP A 143 10.53 -4.80 -5.53
C ASP A 143 9.11 -5.26 -5.86
N GLU A 144 8.18 -5.14 -4.90
CA GLU A 144 6.79 -5.55 -5.05
C GLU A 144 5.93 -4.43 -5.67
N ARG A 145 4.94 -4.83 -6.45
CA ARG A 145 4.01 -3.90 -7.11
C ARG A 145 2.58 -4.40 -7.01
N ARG A 146 1.64 -3.47 -6.89
CA ARG A 146 0.19 -3.71 -6.97
C ARG A 146 -0.43 -2.65 -7.85
N THR A 147 -1.31 -3.07 -8.73
CA THR A 147 -2.01 -2.17 -9.64
C THR A 147 -3.48 -2.10 -9.29
N LEU A 148 -3.97 -0.91 -9.04
CA LEU A 148 -5.39 -0.61 -8.88
C LEU A 148 -5.93 -0.09 -10.20
N GLN A 149 -7.08 -0.61 -10.62
CA GLN A 149 -7.80 -0.13 -11.80
C GLN A 149 -9.19 0.34 -11.40
N VAL A 150 -9.61 1.46 -11.96
CA VAL A 150 -10.99 1.96 -11.91
C VAL A 150 -11.55 1.93 -13.31
N ASP A 151 -12.61 1.16 -13.52
CA ASP A 151 -13.26 1.06 -14.81
C ASP A 151 -14.25 2.23 -15.00
N ARG A 152 -14.11 2.92 -16.13
CA ARG A 152 -14.97 4.06 -16.45
C ARG A 152 -16.46 3.69 -16.59
N LYS A 153 -16.76 2.51 -17.15
CA LYS A 153 -18.15 2.14 -17.50
C LYS A 153 -18.91 1.60 -16.31
N THR A 154 -18.24 0.79 -15.50
CA THR A 154 -18.85 0.13 -14.34
C THR A 154 -18.62 0.89 -13.04
N SER A 155 -17.68 1.85 -13.04
CA SER A 155 -17.15 2.49 -11.82
C SER A 155 -16.53 1.49 -10.82
N GLY A 156 -16.35 0.24 -11.26
CA GLY A 156 -15.78 -0.83 -10.47
C GLY A 156 -14.30 -0.61 -10.21
N ILE A 157 -13.84 -1.03 -9.02
CA ILE A 157 -12.44 -0.94 -8.62
C ILE A 157 -11.90 -2.36 -8.46
N THR A 158 -10.81 -2.67 -9.16
CA THR A 158 -10.11 -3.95 -9.08
C THR A 158 -8.66 -3.76 -8.68
N ILE A 159 -8.10 -4.71 -7.92
CA ILE A 159 -6.69 -4.72 -7.54
C ILE A 159 -6.06 -5.95 -8.18
N GLU A 160 -5.11 -5.73 -9.09
CA GLU A 160 -4.35 -6.79 -9.75
C GLU A 160 -3.13 -7.19 -8.91
N GLY A 161 -2.85 -8.50 -8.87
CA GLY A 161 -1.74 -9.07 -8.12
C GLY A 161 -2.03 -9.26 -6.63
N SER A 162 -3.29 -9.04 -6.20
CA SER A 162 -3.73 -9.33 -4.84
C SER A 162 -3.78 -10.84 -4.57
N THR A 163 -3.22 -11.27 -3.45
CA THR A 163 -3.35 -12.64 -2.93
C THR A 163 -4.62 -12.82 -2.09
N SER A 164 -5.27 -11.71 -1.70
CA SER A 164 -6.55 -11.75 -1.00
C SER A 164 -7.69 -11.77 -2.02
N GLY A 165 -8.62 -12.72 -1.89
CA GLY A 165 -9.77 -12.91 -2.80
C GLY A 165 -10.81 -11.78 -2.81
N TRP A 166 -10.36 -10.52 -2.70
CA TRP A 166 -11.16 -9.30 -2.71
C TRP A 166 -11.53 -8.82 -4.13
N THR A 167 -11.40 -9.69 -5.12
CA THR A 167 -11.68 -9.36 -6.52
C THR A 167 -13.17 -9.16 -6.84
N ASP A 168 -14.10 -9.33 -5.88
CA ASP A 168 -15.53 -9.31 -6.21
C ASP A 168 -16.38 -8.73 -5.05
N MET A 169 -16.31 -7.41 -4.84
CA MET A 169 -17.21 -6.72 -3.91
C MET A 169 -18.44 -6.08 -4.60
N ASP A 170 -18.69 -6.36 -5.86
CA ASP A 170 -19.85 -5.88 -6.61
C ASP A 170 -20.58 -7.04 -7.31
N ARG A 171 -21.31 -7.85 -6.52
CA ARG A 171 -22.48 -8.59 -6.98
C ARG A 171 -23.65 -8.39 -6.03
#